data_6fca44b1125e1746ec43170f079259c3
#
_entry.id   6fca44b1125e1746ec43170f079259c3
#
_cell.length_a   1.000
_cell.length_b   1.000
_cell.length_c   1.000
_cell.angle_alpha   90.00
_cell.angle_beta   90.00
_cell.angle_gamma   90.00
#
_symmetry.space_group_name_H-M   'P 1'
#
loop_
_entity.id
_entity.type
_entity.pdbx_description
1 polymer ?
#
loop_
_entity_poly.entity_id
_entity_poly.type
_entity_poly.pdbx_seq_one_letter_code
_entity_poly.pdbx_strand_id
1 'polypeptide(L)'
;MPEIIVKMDGADAVRQRLREISTRAANLSPIMKAIGDRVVEQTKRRFEAGGPAPDGTPWKAPKTPNPKRIRTLTVSGHLRDSIRYQMQGNNAVAIGTNKVYAAIHQLGGRTAAHIIRPRDKGGLFWPGAKHPMKSVRHPGSVIPARPFLGVSKKDSDEIVGIINEWIMNRR
;
A
#
# COMPACT_ATOMS: atom_id res chain seq x y z
N MET A 1 -16.89 -56.58 32.46
CA MET A 1 -16.09 -56.22 31.29
C MET A 1 -14.89 -55.39 31.77
N PRO A 2 -13.63 -55.66 31.40
CA PRO A 2 -12.52 -54.83 31.80
C PRO A 2 -12.63 -53.47 31.10
N GLU A 3 -12.61 -52.38 31.88
CA GLU A 3 -12.63 -51.00 31.40
C GLU A 3 -11.15 -50.59 31.10
N ILE A 4 -10.88 -50.19 29.87
CA ILE A 4 -9.55 -49.69 29.48
C ILE A 4 -9.56 -48.17 29.67
N ILE A 5 -8.89 -47.68 30.68
CA ILE A 5 -8.69 -46.25 30.93
C ILE A 5 -7.38 -45.84 30.29
N VAL A 6 -7.42 -45.06 29.24
CA VAL A 6 -6.22 -44.43 28.62
C VAL A 6 -5.98 -43.09 29.31
N LYS A 7 -4.95 -42.98 30.13
CA LYS A 7 -4.45 -41.70 30.64
C LYS A 7 -3.50 -41.07 29.61
N MET A 8 -3.85 -39.87 29.12
CA MET A 8 -2.96 -39.09 28.28
C MET A 8 -2.19 -38.08 29.16
N ASP A 9 -0.90 -38.32 29.37
CA ASP A 9 -0.02 -37.35 30.02
C ASP A 9 0.19 -36.14 29.09
N GLY A 10 0.08 -34.94 29.65
CA GLY A 10 0.22 -33.67 28.86
C GLY A 10 -1.09 -33.07 28.32
N ALA A 11 -2.24 -33.75 28.48
CA ALA A 11 -3.52 -33.24 28.01
C ALA A 11 -3.88 -31.85 28.60
N ASP A 12 -3.51 -31.59 29.85
CA ASP A 12 -3.77 -30.31 30.50
C ASP A 12 -2.91 -29.17 29.92
N ALA A 13 -1.66 -29.43 29.59
CA ALA A 13 -0.78 -28.46 28.92
C ALA A 13 -1.33 -28.10 27.52
N VAL A 14 -1.82 -29.09 26.78
CA VAL A 14 -2.48 -28.87 25.47
C VAL A 14 -3.76 -28.05 25.64
N ARG A 15 -4.62 -28.40 26.61
CA ARG A 15 -5.85 -27.64 26.90
C ARG A 15 -5.55 -26.20 27.29
N GLN A 16 -4.55 -25.99 28.14
CA GLN A 16 -4.13 -24.63 28.52
C GLN A 16 -3.68 -23.84 27.29
N ARG A 17 -2.85 -24.44 26.44
CA ARG A 17 -2.36 -23.78 25.21
C ARG A 17 -3.50 -23.41 24.26
N LEU A 18 -4.47 -24.31 24.08
CA LEU A 18 -5.64 -24.04 23.25
C LEU A 18 -6.51 -22.91 23.83
N ARG A 19 -6.68 -22.84 25.14
CA ARG A 19 -7.39 -21.73 25.81
C ARG A 19 -6.66 -20.40 25.60
N GLU A 20 -5.35 -20.37 25.74
CA GLU A 20 -4.54 -19.17 25.50
C GLU A 20 -4.71 -18.65 24.05
N ILE A 21 -4.62 -19.54 23.05
CA ILE A 21 -4.84 -19.21 21.64
C ILE A 21 -6.27 -18.71 21.42
N SER A 22 -7.26 -19.37 21.98
CA SER A 22 -8.68 -18.98 21.89
C SER A 22 -8.91 -17.58 22.48
N THR A 23 -8.35 -17.29 23.65
CA THR A 23 -8.46 -15.97 24.29
C THR A 23 -7.80 -14.89 23.44
N ARG A 24 -6.64 -15.15 22.84
CA ARG A 24 -5.98 -14.22 21.94
C ARG A 24 -6.80 -14.00 20.67
N ALA A 25 -7.36 -15.07 20.09
CA ALA A 25 -8.19 -14.99 18.89
C ALA A 25 -9.48 -14.18 19.10
N ALA A 26 -9.95 -14.00 20.33
CA ALA A 26 -11.05 -13.10 20.63
C ALA A 26 -10.73 -11.61 20.36
N ASN A 27 -9.45 -11.23 20.37
CA ASN A 27 -9.02 -9.87 20.03
C ASN A 27 -7.83 -9.88 19.05
N LEU A 28 -8.12 -9.76 17.77
CA LEU A 28 -7.13 -9.73 16.70
C LEU A 28 -6.51 -8.34 16.46
N SER A 29 -6.96 -7.29 17.18
CA SER A 29 -6.48 -5.93 16.96
C SER A 29 -4.95 -5.79 17.01
N PRO A 30 -4.21 -6.40 17.94
CA PRO A 30 -2.75 -6.25 17.99
C PRO A 30 -2.06 -6.79 16.74
N ILE A 31 -2.49 -7.98 16.26
CA ILE A 31 -1.90 -8.57 15.06
C ILE A 31 -2.31 -7.83 13.79
N MET A 32 -3.56 -7.36 13.70
CA MET A 32 -4.01 -6.55 12.57
C MET A 32 -3.25 -5.23 12.46
N LYS A 33 -2.90 -4.59 13.59
CA LYS A 33 -2.03 -3.42 13.61
C LYS A 33 -0.63 -3.75 13.09
N ALA A 34 -0.01 -4.83 13.57
CA ALA A 34 1.31 -5.25 13.12
C ALA A 34 1.34 -5.56 11.61
N ILE A 35 0.31 -6.22 11.09
CA ILE A 35 0.14 -6.46 9.65
C ILE A 35 -0.04 -5.14 8.90
N GLY A 36 -0.87 -4.22 9.42
CA GLY A 36 -1.09 -2.90 8.83
C GLY A 36 0.20 -2.09 8.72
N ASP A 37 0.98 -2.02 9.80
CA ASP A 37 2.27 -1.34 9.83
C ASP A 37 3.25 -1.96 8.81
N ARG A 38 3.30 -3.30 8.74
CA ARG A 38 4.18 -4.01 7.81
C ARG A 38 3.83 -3.73 6.36
N VAL A 39 2.55 -3.79 5.99
CA VAL A 39 2.10 -3.53 4.60
C VAL A 39 2.31 -2.06 4.22
N VAL A 40 2.11 -1.11 5.14
CA VAL A 40 2.42 0.30 4.93
C VAL A 40 3.92 0.49 4.68
N GLU A 41 4.77 -0.12 5.49
CA GLU A 41 6.23 -0.06 5.33
C GLU A 41 6.67 -0.62 3.98
N GLN A 42 6.20 -1.81 3.59
CA GLN A 42 6.51 -2.42 2.30
C GLN A 42 6.04 -1.57 1.13
N THR A 43 4.85 -0.97 1.25
CA THR A 43 4.35 -0.04 0.23
C THR A 43 5.27 1.18 0.09
N LYS A 44 5.72 1.78 1.19
CA LYS A 44 6.67 2.92 1.17
C LYS A 44 8.01 2.53 0.56
N ARG A 45 8.56 1.36 0.92
CA ARG A 45 9.80 0.80 0.33
C ARG A 45 9.66 0.61 -1.19
N ARG A 46 8.48 0.21 -1.69
CA ARG A 46 8.20 0.09 -3.11
C ARG A 46 8.31 1.44 -3.84
N PHE A 47 7.85 2.52 -3.23
CA PHE A 47 8.06 3.87 -3.75
C PHE A 47 9.55 4.28 -3.75
N GLU A 48 10.28 3.93 -2.71
CA GLU A 48 11.72 4.23 -2.57
C GLU A 48 12.57 3.47 -3.58
N ALA A 49 12.18 2.24 -3.92
CA ALA A 49 12.81 1.47 -4.98
C ALA A 49 12.40 1.93 -6.39
N GLY A 50 11.27 2.66 -6.55
CA GLY A 50 10.72 3.02 -7.85
C GLY A 50 9.96 1.90 -8.55
N GLY A 51 9.41 0.99 -7.78
CA GLY A 51 8.75 -0.26 -8.20
C GLY A 51 9.51 -1.48 -7.66
N PRO A 52 9.16 -2.69 -8.11
CA PRO A 52 8.04 -3.05 -8.98
C PRO A 52 6.66 -2.97 -8.30
N ALA A 53 5.61 -3.27 -9.06
CA ALA A 53 4.27 -3.52 -8.53
C ALA A 53 4.26 -4.78 -7.63
N PRO A 54 3.20 -5.01 -6.82
CA PRO A 54 3.10 -6.18 -5.94
C PRO A 54 3.23 -7.52 -6.67
N ASP A 55 2.78 -7.58 -7.93
CA ASP A 55 2.88 -8.76 -8.81
C ASP A 55 4.26 -8.93 -9.48
N GLY A 56 5.21 -8.04 -9.17
CA GLY A 56 6.54 -8.04 -9.76
C GLY A 56 6.67 -7.25 -11.07
N THR A 57 5.57 -6.75 -11.63
CA THR A 57 5.59 -5.98 -12.89
C THR A 57 6.33 -4.65 -12.70
N PRO A 58 7.36 -4.34 -13.50
CA PRO A 58 8.06 -3.06 -13.42
C PRO A 58 7.15 -1.87 -13.72
N TRP A 59 7.29 -0.79 -12.96
CA TRP A 59 6.54 0.44 -13.24
C TRP A 59 7.03 1.09 -14.53
N LYS A 60 6.09 1.46 -15.40
CA LYS A 60 6.43 2.18 -16.63
C LYS A 60 7.10 3.51 -16.30
N ALA A 61 8.25 3.75 -16.94
CA ALA A 61 8.96 5.01 -16.80
C ALA A 61 8.11 6.22 -17.23
N PRO A 62 8.37 7.42 -16.72
CA PRO A 62 7.71 8.63 -17.20
C PRO A 62 8.08 8.89 -18.66
N LYS A 63 7.12 9.39 -19.47
CA LYS A 63 7.34 9.69 -20.88
C LYS A 63 8.43 10.76 -21.11
N THR A 64 8.52 11.71 -20.20
CA THR A 64 9.54 12.77 -20.25
C THR A 64 10.48 12.57 -19.08
N PRO A 65 11.75 12.19 -19.36
CA PRO A 65 12.77 12.14 -18.33
C PRO A 65 12.94 13.52 -17.68
N ASN A 66 12.95 13.55 -16.37
CA ASN A 66 13.23 14.78 -15.64
C ASN A 66 14.41 14.49 -14.70
N PRO A 67 15.56 15.16 -14.87
CA PRO A 67 16.75 14.92 -14.06
C PRO A 67 16.51 15.18 -12.56
N LYS A 68 15.49 15.96 -12.20
CA LYS A 68 15.08 16.17 -10.81
C LYS A 68 14.19 15.02 -10.26
N ARG A 69 13.76 14.09 -11.11
CA ARG A 69 12.93 12.93 -10.73
C ARG A 69 13.79 11.69 -10.64
N ILE A 70 14.38 11.47 -9.49
CA ILE A 70 15.29 10.34 -9.27
C ILE A 70 14.53 9.00 -9.33
N ARG A 71 13.23 8.99 -9.00
CA ARG A 71 12.40 7.76 -8.93
C ARG A 71 10.98 7.99 -9.44
N THR A 72 10.39 6.94 -10.02
CA THR A 72 9.00 6.95 -10.46
C THR A 72 8.04 7.15 -9.28
N LEU A 73 7.03 8.01 -9.44
CA LEU A 73 6.04 8.41 -8.43
C LEU A 73 6.59 9.12 -7.18
N THR A 74 7.90 9.35 -7.08
CA THR A 74 8.52 9.95 -5.90
C THR A 74 9.22 11.27 -6.26
N VAL A 75 8.45 12.33 -6.50
CA VAL A 75 8.99 13.69 -6.69
C VAL A 75 9.04 14.44 -5.37
N SER A 76 7.88 14.61 -4.73
CA SER A 76 7.72 15.29 -3.44
C SER A 76 7.49 14.34 -2.27
N GLY A 77 7.31 13.05 -2.54
CA GLY A 77 6.98 12.04 -1.52
C GLY A 77 5.54 12.08 -1.01
N HIS A 78 4.74 13.10 -1.35
CA HIS A 78 3.40 13.28 -0.76
C HIS A 78 2.48 12.07 -0.91
N LEU A 79 2.56 11.30 -2.01
CA LEU A 79 1.76 10.09 -2.17
C LEU A 79 2.28 8.99 -1.24
N ARG A 80 3.58 8.72 -1.25
CA ARG A 80 4.24 7.74 -0.37
C ARG A 80 3.91 8.00 1.10
N ASP A 81 4.07 9.25 1.54
CA ASP A 81 3.94 9.63 2.94
C ASP A 81 2.48 9.69 3.42
N SER A 82 1.53 9.69 2.47
CA SER A 82 0.10 9.62 2.76
C SER A 82 -0.43 8.20 2.95
N ILE A 83 0.37 7.16 2.63
CA ILE A 83 -0.02 5.77 2.84
C ILE A 83 -0.09 5.48 4.32
N ARG A 84 -1.25 4.98 4.75
CA ARG A 84 -1.50 4.58 6.13
C ARG A 84 -2.51 3.45 6.19
N TYR A 85 -2.60 2.80 7.32
CA TYR A 85 -3.66 1.84 7.57
C TYR A 85 -4.74 2.43 8.50
N GLN A 86 -5.91 1.82 8.44
CA GLN A 86 -7.02 2.09 9.33
C GLN A 86 -7.64 0.76 9.78
N MET A 87 -7.83 0.60 11.08
CA MET A 87 -8.52 -0.56 11.62
C MET A 87 -10.00 -0.54 11.23
N GLN A 88 -10.52 -1.70 10.84
CA GLN A 88 -11.94 -1.93 10.60
C GLN A 88 -12.44 -2.96 11.62
N GLY A 89 -12.91 -2.47 12.75
CA GLY A 89 -13.18 -3.32 13.92
C GLY A 89 -11.90 -3.88 14.53
N ASN A 90 -11.97 -5.09 15.08
CA ASN A 90 -10.84 -5.76 15.74
C ASN A 90 -10.18 -6.87 14.91
N ASN A 91 -10.72 -7.18 13.74
CA ASN A 91 -10.33 -8.34 12.91
C ASN A 91 -9.97 -7.99 11.47
N ALA A 92 -9.99 -6.70 11.09
CA ALA A 92 -9.61 -6.27 9.76
C ALA A 92 -8.84 -4.95 9.77
N VAL A 93 -8.00 -4.77 8.75
CA VAL A 93 -7.23 -3.56 8.51
C VAL A 93 -7.32 -3.16 7.04
N ALA A 94 -7.63 -1.90 6.78
CA ALA A 94 -7.60 -1.31 5.44
C ALA A 94 -6.33 -0.47 5.27
N ILE A 95 -5.64 -0.62 4.15
CA ILE A 95 -4.46 0.15 3.79
C ILE A 95 -4.79 1.03 2.59
N GLY A 96 -4.43 2.30 2.65
CA GLY A 96 -4.75 3.23 1.58
C GLY A 96 -4.19 4.62 1.77
N THR A 97 -4.74 5.55 1.01
CA THR A 97 -4.38 6.97 1.02
C THR A 97 -5.61 7.84 0.76
N ASN A 98 -5.61 9.06 1.27
CA ASN A 98 -6.62 10.07 1.01
C ASN A 98 -6.30 10.97 -0.22
N LYS A 99 -5.26 10.66 -0.98
CA LYS A 99 -4.90 11.49 -2.14
C LYS A 99 -5.81 11.17 -3.34
N VAL A 100 -6.57 12.15 -3.81
CA VAL A 100 -7.51 12.01 -4.94
C VAL A 100 -6.87 11.47 -6.21
N TYR A 101 -5.59 11.78 -6.45
CA TYR A 101 -4.85 11.31 -7.62
C TYR A 101 -4.26 9.89 -7.46
N ALA A 102 -4.41 9.27 -6.30
CA ALA A 102 -3.86 7.94 -6.03
C ALA A 102 -4.47 6.86 -6.94
N ALA A 103 -5.79 6.92 -7.14
CA ALA A 103 -6.52 5.94 -7.95
C ALA A 103 -6.00 5.88 -9.39
N ILE A 104 -5.74 7.03 -10.03
CA ILE A 104 -5.25 7.05 -11.41
C ILE A 104 -3.81 6.53 -11.52
N HIS A 105 -3.01 6.63 -10.46
CA HIS A 105 -1.68 6.02 -10.44
C HIS A 105 -1.74 4.53 -10.17
N GLN A 106 -2.66 4.09 -9.32
CA GLN A 106 -2.86 2.66 -9.03
C GLN A 106 -3.37 1.90 -10.25
N LEU A 107 -4.41 2.43 -10.91
CA LEU A 107 -5.18 1.73 -11.93
C LEU A 107 -4.83 2.16 -13.36
N GLY A 108 -4.13 3.29 -13.50
CA GLY A 108 -4.00 3.97 -14.78
C GLY A 108 -5.29 4.70 -15.16
N GLY A 109 -5.25 5.38 -16.30
CA GLY A 109 -6.43 6.05 -16.81
C GLY A 109 -6.10 7.25 -17.70
N ARG A 110 -7.14 8.03 -18.01
CA ARG A 110 -7.02 9.26 -18.81
C ARG A 110 -7.61 10.41 -18.03
N THR A 111 -6.89 11.52 -17.96
CA THR A 111 -7.42 12.76 -17.43
C THR A 111 -8.31 13.43 -18.48
N ALA A 112 -9.36 14.13 -18.04
CA ALA A 112 -10.23 14.88 -18.93
C ALA A 112 -9.49 16.01 -19.65
N ALA A 113 -9.97 16.33 -20.84
CA ALA A 113 -9.55 17.55 -21.53
C ALA A 113 -10.00 18.78 -20.73
N HIS A 114 -9.14 19.78 -20.65
CA HIS A 114 -9.42 21.01 -19.90
C HIS A 114 -8.70 22.22 -20.52
N ILE A 115 -9.14 23.41 -20.14
CA ILE A 115 -8.50 24.65 -20.55
C ILE A 115 -7.56 25.12 -19.44
N ILE A 116 -6.29 25.27 -19.78
CA ILE A 116 -5.29 25.87 -18.91
C ILE A 116 -5.34 27.39 -19.12
N ARG A 117 -5.48 28.13 -18.02
CA ARG A 117 -5.41 29.61 -18.01
C ARG A 117 -4.25 30.05 -17.12
N PRO A 118 -3.60 31.19 -17.44
CA PRO A 118 -2.56 31.74 -16.58
C PRO A 118 -3.17 32.18 -15.25
N ARG A 119 -2.38 32.09 -14.20
CA ARG A 119 -2.75 32.64 -12.87
C ARG A 119 -2.59 34.17 -12.84
N ASP A 120 -1.63 34.68 -13.62
CA ASP A 120 -1.24 36.08 -13.65
C ASP A 120 -1.56 36.70 -15.01
N LYS A 121 -1.56 38.04 -15.07
CA LYS A 121 -1.86 38.81 -16.29
C LYS A 121 -0.82 38.61 -17.43
N GLY A 122 0.35 38.01 -17.13
CA GLY A 122 1.44 37.80 -18.10
C GLY A 122 1.19 36.72 -19.18
N GLY A 123 0.12 35.95 -19.07
CA GLY A 123 -0.19 34.87 -20.02
C GLY A 123 0.58 33.56 -19.76
N LEU A 124 0.26 32.53 -20.55
CA LEU A 124 0.96 31.23 -20.54
C LEU A 124 2.14 31.30 -21.50
N PHE A 125 3.31 30.94 -21.00
CA PHE A 125 4.54 30.89 -21.79
C PHE A 125 5.26 29.55 -21.57
N TRP A 126 5.82 28.95 -22.62
CA TRP A 126 6.65 27.75 -22.56
C TRP A 126 7.75 27.84 -23.62
N PRO A 127 8.86 27.10 -23.49
CA PRO A 127 9.93 27.07 -24.49
C PRO A 127 9.40 26.72 -25.87
N GLY A 128 9.62 27.62 -26.84
CA GLY A 128 9.11 27.50 -28.22
C GLY A 128 7.82 28.25 -28.50
N ALA A 129 7.15 28.82 -27.50
CA ALA A 129 6.02 29.74 -27.73
C ALA A 129 6.53 31.09 -28.27
N LYS A 130 5.93 31.57 -29.36
CA LYS A 130 6.31 32.89 -29.98
C LYS A 130 5.80 34.08 -29.18
N HIS A 131 4.68 33.92 -28.43
CA HIS A 131 4.08 34.97 -27.61
C HIS A 131 3.25 34.34 -26.46
N PRO A 132 3.00 35.08 -25.37
CA PRO A 132 2.15 34.61 -24.28
C PRO A 132 0.71 34.36 -24.75
N MET A 133 0.13 33.23 -24.30
CA MET A 133 -1.25 32.86 -24.67
C MET A 133 -2.21 33.05 -23.49
N LYS A 134 -3.42 33.51 -23.79
CA LYS A 134 -4.49 33.70 -22.79
C LYS A 134 -5.06 32.40 -22.28
N SER A 135 -5.00 31.33 -23.07
CA SER A 135 -5.43 30.01 -22.68
C SER A 135 -4.89 28.96 -23.64
N VAL A 136 -4.78 27.72 -23.17
CA VAL A 136 -4.41 26.55 -23.98
C VAL A 136 -5.37 25.41 -23.67
N ARG A 137 -5.89 24.76 -24.71
CA ARG A 137 -6.68 23.56 -24.57
C ARG A 137 -5.74 22.36 -24.40
N HIS A 138 -5.77 21.73 -23.24
CA HIS A 138 -5.05 20.49 -22.98
C HIS A 138 -5.96 19.28 -23.26
N PRO A 139 -5.57 18.32 -24.11
CA PRO A 139 -6.44 17.20 -24.52
C PRO A 139 -6.59 16.11 -23.44
N GLY A 140 -6.04 16.33 -22.25
CA GLY A 140 -5.88 15.31 -21.23
C GLY A 140 -4.60 14.51 -21.43
N SER A 141 -4.29 13.67 -20.45
CA SER A 141 -3.09 12.81 -20.47
C SER A 141 -3.47 11.37 -20.18
N VAL A 142 -2.82 10.43 -20.87
CA VAL A 142 -2.88 9.01 -20.50
C VAL A 142 -1.84 8.74 -19.43
N ILE A 143 -2.32 8.31 -18.27
CA ILE A 143 -1.48 7.95 -17.11
C ILE A 143 -1.38 6.42 -17.09
N PRO A 144 -0.19 5.83 -17.22
CA PRO A 144 -0.04 4.39 -17.12
C PRO A 144 -0.28 3.92 -15.69
N ALA A 145 -0.87 2.73 -15.54
CA ALA A 145 -0.98 2.07 -14.24
C ALA A 145 0.41 1.84 -13.65
N ARG A 146 0.53 2.11 -12.37
CA ARG A 146 1.71 1.82 -11.52
C ARG A 146 1.21 1.35 -10.16
N PRO A 147 0.72 0.10 -10.07
CA PRO A 147 0.17 -0.43 -8.83
C PRO A 147 1.21 -0.34 -7.71
N PHE A 148 0.86 0.36 -6.65
CA PHE A 148 1.71 0.52 -5.47
C PHE A 148 1.08 -0.14 -4.24
N LEU A 149 -0.26 -0.20 -4.16
CA LEU A 149 -0.99 -0.95 -3.15
C LEU A 149 -1.18 -2.40 -3.60
N GLY A 150 -0.96 -3.31 -2.68
CA GLY A 150 -1.14 -4.73 -2.86
C GLY A 150 -0.13 -5.51 -2.03
N VAL A 151 -0.36 -6.81 -1.92
CA VAL A 151 0.46 -7.75 -1.17
C VAL A 151 1.23 -8.60 -2.17
N SER A 152 2.56 -8.55 -2.13
CA SER A 152 3.42 -9.43 -2.92
C SER A 152 3.55 -10.80 -2.25
N LYS A 153 4.13 -11.78 -2.94
CA LYS A 153 4.43 -13.08 -2.33
C LYS A 153 5.31 -12.91 -1.10
N LYS A 154 6.35 -12.09 -1.17
CA LYS A 154 7.23 -11.78 -0.04
C LYS A 154 6.46 -11.16 1.13
N ASP A 155 5.57 -10.20 0.85
CA ASP A 155 4.74 -9.57 1.89
C ASP A 155 3.83 -10.62 2.56
N SER A 156 3.28 -11.56 1.77
CA SER A 156 2.47 -12.68 2.30
C SER A 156 3.26 -13.58 3.23
N ASP A 157 4.48 -13.95 2.84
CA ASP A 157 5.36 -14.80 3.65
C ASP A 157 5.71 -14.11 4.97
N GLU A 158 5.97 -12.80 4.95
CA GLU A 158 6.22 -12.00 6.15
C GLU A 158 4.97 -11.86 7.04
N ILE A 159 3.78 -11.70 6.46
CA ILE A 159 2.50 -11.68 7.22
C ILE A 159 2.28 -13.03 7.91
N VAL A 160 2.53 -14.15 7.22
CA VAL A 160 2.45 -15.49 7.82
C VAL A 160 3.45 -15.62 8.97
N GLY A 161 4.66 -15.08 8.84
CA GLY A 161 5.63 -15.00 9.91
C GLY A 161 5.10 -14.27 11.16
N ILE A 162 4.53 -13.07 10.96
CA ILE A 162 3.90 -12.28 12.04
C ILE A 162 2.79 -13.07 12.74
N ILE A 163 1.95 -13.77 11.97
CA ILE A 163 0.86 -14.58 12.51
C ILE A 163 1.42 -15.75 13.35
N ASN A 164 2.42 -16.46 12.83
CA ASN A 164 3.04 -17.57 13.53
C ASN A 164 3.71 -17.11 14.84
N GLU A 165 4.46 -16.02 14.81
CA GLU A 165 5.06 -15.46 16.02
C GLU A 165 4.00 -15.07 17.05
N TRP A 166 2.90 -14.46 16.62
CA TRP A 166 1.81 -14.08 17.50
C TRP A 166 1.12 -15.30 18.15
N ILE A 167 0.95 -16.40 17.39
CA ILE A 167 0.39 -17.65 17.92
C ILE A 167 1.37 -18.31 18.91
N MET A 168 2.68 -18.31 18.59
CA MET A 168 3.69 -19.03 19.34
C MET A 168 4.21 -18.27 20.56
N ASN A 169 4.19 -16.94 20.55
CA ASN A 169 4.72 -16.12 21.65
C ASN A 169 3.86 -16.22 22.91
N ARG A 170 4.55 -16.54 24.01
CA ARG A 170 4.01 -16.64 25.38
C ARG A 170 4.07 -15.32 26.16
N ARG A 171 3.85 -14.17 25.58
CA ARG A 171 3.81 -12.92 26.36
C ARG A 171 2.39 -12.57 26.78
#